data_8b721cddad986f4102f087d396e59dfc
#
_entry.id   8b721cddad986f4102f087d396e59dfc
#
_cell.length_a   1.000
_cell.length_b   1.000
_cell.length_c   1.000
_cell.angle_alpha   90.00
_cell.angle_beta   90.00
_cell.angle_gamma   90.00
#
_symmetry.space_group_name_H-M   'P 1'
#
loop_
_entity.id
_entity.type
_entity.pdbx_description
1 polymer ?
#
loop_
_entity_poly.entity_id
_entity_poly.type
_entity_poly.pdbx_seq_one_letter_code
_entity_poly.pdbx_strand_id
1 'polypeptide(L)'
;MKKIAIIGAGISGLFIANLFKKDPNYQITIYEKNISLALDQGYGVQLSVNSIRILNKIGFRKFENNEKFTPEKINFYSNENSNKICDLDITEFNSEDCKYTTLKRSSLINFLKTDLEGMIKTGYNI
;
A
#
# COMPACT_ATOMS: atom_id res chain seq x y z
N MET A 1 -21.65 15.27 -12.37
CA MET A 1 -20.31 14.78 -11.97
C MET A 1 -19.96 15.39 -10.63
N LYS A 2 -19.67 14.56 -9.61
CA LYS A 2 -19.28 15.03 -8.26
C LYS A 2 -17.78 15.23 -8.18
N LYS A 3 -17.33 16.34 -7.59
CA LYS A 3 -15.91 16.62 -7.36
C LYS A 3 -15.49 16.09 -6.00
N ILE A 4 -14.40 15.32 -5.95
CA ILE A 4 -13.82 14.75 -4.74
C ILE A 4 -12.39 15.29 -4.59
N ALA A 5 -12.12 15.92 -3.45
CA ALA A 5 -10.78 16.31 -3.03
C ALA A 5 -10.27 15.28 -2.01
N ILE A 6 -9.12 14.69 -2.27
CA ILE A 6 -8.42 13.78 -1.36
C ILE A 6 -7.20 14.50 -0.82
N ILE A 7 -7.07 14.58 0.50
CA ILE A 7 -5.95 15.24 1.15
C ILE A 7 -4.91 14.20 1.57
N GLY A 8 -3.73 14.32 0.96
CA GLY A 8 -2.60 13.41 1.15
C GLY A 8 -2.49 12.33 0.08
N ALA A 9 -1.33 12.26 -0.59
CA ALA A 9 -0.98 11.22 -1.55
C ALA A 9 -0.20 10.06 -0.91
N GLY A 10 -0.57 9.68 0.30
CA GLY A 10 -0.09 8.47 0.96
C GLY A 10 -0.81 7.23 0.46
N ILE A 11 -0.49 6.06 1.03
CA ILE A 11 -1.08 4.76 0.64
C ILE A 11 -2.61 4.82 0.62
N SER A 12 -3.23 5.35 1.69
CA SER A 12 -4.68 5.41 1.82
C SER A 12 -5.33 6.36 0.79
N GLY A 13 -4.75 7.55 0.60
CA GLY A 13 -5.28 8.53 -0.37
C GLY A 13 -5.18 8.02 -1.80
N LEU A 14 -4.04 7.44 -2.17
CA LEU A 14 -3.85 6.84 -3.50
C LEU A 14 -4.75 5.62 -3.71
N PHE A 15 -4.94 4.80 -2.67
CA PHE A 15 -5.84 3.65 -2.76
C PHE A 15 -7.28 4.06 -2.99
N ILE A 16 -7.81 5.01 -2.20
CA ILE A 16 -9.20 5.46 -2.33
C ILE A 16 -9.44 6.14 -3.68
N ALA A 17 -8.44 6.90 -4.18
CA ALA A 17 -8.50 7.50 -5.52
C ALA A 17 -8.64 6.43 -6.60
N ASN A 18 -7.88 5.33 -6.50
CA ASN A 18 -8.00 4.20 -7.43
C ASN A 18 -9.37 3.52 -7.42
N LEU A 19 -10.07 3.52 -6.29
CA LEU A 19 -11.44 3.00 -6.24
C LEU A 19 -12.42 3.96 -6.92
N PHE A 20 -12.35 5.24 -6.59
CA PHE A 20 -13.30 6.23 -7.11
C PHE A 20 -13.10 6.54 -8.60
N LYS A 21 -11.87 6.48 -9.12
CA LYS A 21 -11.62 6.74 -10.56
C LYS A 21 -12.33 5.79 -11.50
N LYS A 22 -12.79 4.64 -11.00
CA LYS A 22 -13.54 3.65 -11.78
C LYS A 22 -14.97 4.08 -12.08
N ASP A 23 -15.50 5.04 -11.32
CA ASP A 23 -16.84 5.58 -11.51
C ASP A 23 -16.76 6.94 -12.23
N PRO A 24 -17.27 7.04 -13.47
CA PRO A 24 -17.21 8.29 -14.25
C PRO A 24 -18.01 9.44 -13.65
N ASN A 25 -18.85 9.19 -12.64
CA ASN A 25 -19.58 10.23 -11.94
C ASN A 25 -18.70 11.08 -11.01
N TYR A 26 -17.45 10.65 -10.76
CA TYR A 26 -16.52 11.36 -9.89
C TYR A 26 -15.36 11.98 -10.66
N GLN A 27 -15.08 13.23 -10.33
CA GLN A 27 -13.84 13.94 -10.71
C GLN A 27 -12.96 14.04 -9.48
N ILE A 28 -11.77 13.42 -9.51
CA ILE A 28 -10.90 13.30 -8.37
C ILE A 28 -9.72 14.26 -8.51
N THR A 29 -9.37 14.91 -7.40
CA THR A 29 -8.11 15.66 -7.26
C THR A 29 -7.48 15.26 -5.93
N ILE A 30 -6.20 14.89 -5.96
CA ILE A 30 -5.41 14.53 -4.78
C ILE A 30 -4.46 15.69 -4.50
N TYR A 31 -4.48 16.22 -3.29
CA TYR A 31 -3.59 17.29 -2.83
C TYR A 31 -2.54 16.73 -1.88
N GLU A 32 -1.28 16.96 -2.19
CA GLU A 32 -0.14 16.53 -1.39
C GLU A 32 0.68 17.75 -0.97
N LYS A 33 1.02 17.83 0.32
CA LYS A 33 1.79 18.96 0.87
C LYS A 33 3.24 18.99 0.40
N ASN A 34 3.85 17.82 0.22
CA ASN A 34 5.22 17.72 -0.25
C ASN A 34 5.31 18.05 -1.75
N ILE A 35 6.43 18.62 -2.17
CA ILE A 35 6.70 18.97 -3.57
C ILE A 35 6.83 17.71 -4.44
N SER A 36 7.26 16.60 -3.83
CA SER A 36 7.34 15.28 -4.47
C SER A 36 6.77 14.22 -3.56
N LEU A 37 6.28 13.12 -4.12
CA LEU A 37 5.99 11.93 -3.35
C LEU A 37 7.32 11.37 -2.85
N ALA A 38 7.49 11.31 -1.52
CA ALA A 38 8.71 10.82 -0.88
C ALA A 38 8.85 9.30 -1.10
N LEU A 39 9.36 8.93 -2.28
CA LEU A 39 9.61 7.54 -2.65
C LEU A 39 10.85 6.98 -1.94
N ASP A 40 11.78 7.85 -1.57
CA ASP A 40 13.07 7.47 -0.99
C ASP A 40 13.00 7.18 0.52
N GLN A 41 11.92 7.55 1.18
CA GLN A 41 11.68 7.22 2.58
C GLN A 41 11.09 5.81 2.68
N GLY A 42 11.98 4.81 2.56
CA GLY A 42 11.58 3.43 2.39
C GLY A 42 11.66 2.57 3.63
N TYR A 43 10.57 2.49 4.38
CA TYR A 43 10.38 1.35 5.27
C TYR A 43 9.69 0.20 4.52
N GLY A 44 9.95 -1.06 4.96
CA GLY A 44 9.14 -2.18 4.56
C GLY A 44 7.71 -1.99 5.10
N VAL A 45 6.73 -2.38 4.31
CA VAL A 45 5.33 -2.48 4.75
C VAL A 45 4.92 -3.94 4.78
N GLN A 46 4.10 -4.27 5.76
CA GLN A 46 3.51 -5.59 5.91
C GLN A 46 2.03 -5.49 5.58
N LEU A 47 1.60 -6.31 4.64
CA LEU A 47 0.23 -6.36 4.17
C LEU A 47 -0.37 -7.72 4.55
N SER A 48 -1.29 -7.70 5.49
CA SER A 48 -2.05 -8.89 5.87
C SER A 48 -3.06 -9.28 4.79
N VAL A 49 -3.60 -10.48 4.87
CA VAL A 49 -4.51 -11.04 3.84
C VAL A 49 -5.74 -10.16 3.59
N ASN A 50 -6.26 -9.48 4.60
CA ASN A 50 -7.37 -8.53 4.45
C ASN A 50 -6.96 -7.31 3.62
N SER A 51 -5.75 -6.78 3.82
CA SER A 51 -5.20 -5.68 3.01
C SER A 51 -4.98 -6.09 1.56
N ILE A 52 -4.42 -7.29 1.35
CA ILE A 52 -4.24 -7.85 0.00
C ILE A 52 -5.59 -8.02 -0.71
N ARG A 53 -6.61 -8.53 0.00
CA ARG A 53 -7.96 -8.68 -0.57
C ARG A 53 -8.53 -7.35 -1.07
N ILE A 54 -8.30 -6.27 -0.32
CA ILE A 54 -8.75 -4.93 -0.71
C ILE A 54 -7.93 -4.42 -1.89
N LEU A 55 -6.61 -4.55 -1.85
CA LEU A 55 -5.71 -4.11 -2.92
C LEU A 55 -5.94 -4.88 -4.24
N ASN A 56 -6.38 -6.13 -4.17
CA ASN A 56 -6.74 -6.90 -5.35
C ASN A 56 -7.90 -6.29 -6.14
N LYS A 57 -8.77 -5.49 -5.50
CA LYS A 57 -9.83 -4.74 -6.20
C LYS A 57 -9.29 -3.73 -7.20
N ILE A 58 -8.05 -3.29 -7.02
CA ILE A 58 -7.36 -2.35 -7.92
C ILE A 58 -6.22 -2.99 -8.71
N GLY A 59 -6.15 -4.33 -8.74
CA GLY A 59 -5.23 -5.07 -9.59
C GLY A 59 -3.90 -5.48 -8.95
N PHE A 60 -3.76 -5.40 -7.63
CA PHE A 60 -2.52 -5.75 -6.91
C PHE A 60 -2.05 -7.19 -7.17
N ARG A 61 -2.97 -8.11 -7.47
CA ARG A 61 -2.62 -9.49 -7.86
C ARG A 61 -1.67 -9.54 -9.05
N LYS A 62 -1.85 -8.64 -10.04
CA LYS A 62 -1.03 -8.56 -11.26
C LYS A 62 0.24 -7.73 -11.06
N PHE A 63 0.41 -7.11 -9.91
CA PHE A 63 1.60 -6.35 -9.60
C PHE A 63 2.76 -7.29 -9.32
N GLU A 64 3.68 -7.38 -10.28
CA GLU A 64 4.93 -8.12 -10.15
C GLU A 64 6.03 -7.17 -9.69
N ASN A 65 6.72 -7.54 -8.63
CA ASN A 65 7.82 -6.77 -8.08
C ASN A 65 8.79 -7.73 -7.37
N ASN A 66 10.06 -7.68 -7.74
CA ASN A 66 11.11 -8.54 -7.18
C ASN A 66 11.37 -8.29 -5.68
N GLU A 67 10.87 -7.17 -5.15
CA GLU A 67 10.96 -6.83 -3.73
C GLU A 67 9.75 -7.30 -2.91
N LYS A 68 8.81 -7.97 -3.55
CA LYS A 68 7.62 -8.54 -2.93
C LYS A 68 7.97 -9.90 -2.35
N PHE A 69 7.78 -10.07 -1.06
CA PHE A 69 8.10 -11.27 -0.32
C PHE A 69 6.89 -11.78 0.47
N THR A 70 6.70 -13.07 0.50
CA THR A 70 5.62 -13.74 1.25
C THR A 70 6.23 -14.53 2.40
N PRO A 71 6.32 -13.97 3.62
CA PRO A 71 6.85 -14.68 4.78
C PRO A 71 5.87 -15.75 5.27
N GLU A 72 6.41 -16.81 5.87
CA GLU A 72 5.62 -17.90 6.43
C GLU A 72 5.35 -17.70 7.93
N LYS A 73 6.28 -17.05 8.62
CA LYS A 73 6.19 -16.83 10.06
C LYS A 73 6.90 -15.58 10.52
N ILE A 74 6.51 -15.09 11.68
CA ILE A 74 7.18 -14.02 12.41
C ILE A 74 7.79 -14.62 13.67
N ASN A 75 9.09 -14.44 13.86
CA ASN A 75 9.79 -14.86 15.06
C ASN A 75 10.02 -13.68 15.98
N PHE A 76 9.76 -13.85 17.27
CA PHE A 76 9.99 -12.84 18.32
C PHE A 76 11.15 -13.28 19.19
N TYR A 77 12.08 -12.37 19.44
CA TYR A 77 13.27 -12.61 20.25
C TYR A 77 13.37 -11.55 21.38
N SER A 78 13.91 -11.98 22.53
CA SER A 78 14.27 -11.06 23.59
C SER A 78 15.48 -10.21 23.18
N ASN A 79 15.43 -8.90 23.45
CA ASN A 79 16.57 -8.01 23.24
C ASN A 79 17.64 -8.14 24.33
N GLU A 80 17.32 -8.75 25.49
CA GLU A 80 18.26 -8.91 26.61
C GLU A 80 19.23 -10.06 26.41
N ASN A 81 18.75 -11.18 25.89
CA ASN A 81 19.55 -12.42 25.82
C ASN A 81 19.46 -13.13 24.45
N SER A 82 18.81 -12.50 23.47
CA SER A 82 18.59 -13.07 22.13
C SER A 82 17.82 -14.41 22.11
N ASN A 83 17.20 -14.79 23.21
CA ASN A 83 16.40 -15.99 23.26
C ASN A 83 15.08 -15.79 22.50
N LYS A 84 14.68 -16.83 21.80
CA LYS A 84 13.40 -16.84 21.11
C LYS A 84 12.25 -16.88 22.11
N ILE A 85 11.32 -15.93 22.00
CA ILE A 85 10.15 -15.82 22.86
C ILE A 85 9.02 -16.69 22.30
N CYS A 86 8.66 -16.48 21.02
CA CYS A 86 7.62 -17.24 20.33
C CYS A 86 7.72 -17.11 18.82
N ASP A 87 6.93 -17.92 18.11
CA ASP A 87 6.66 -17.83 16.69
C ASP A 87 5.19 -17.58 16.47
N LEU A 88 4.90 -16.80 15.41
CA LEU A 88 3.56 -16.65 14.87
C LEU A 88 3.57 -17.19 13.44
N ASP A 89 2.83 -18.27 13.20
CA ASP A 89 2.54 -18.75 11.85
C ASP A 89 1.51 -17.79 11.22
N ILE A 90 1.87 -17.20 10.11
CA ILE A 90 1.02 -16.24 9.38
C ILE A 90 0.46 -16.83 8.09
N THR A 91 0.72 -18.10 7.82
CA THR A 91 0.22 -18.80 6.63
C THR A 91 -1.20 -19.30 6.78
N GLU A 92 -1.67 -19.49 8.01
CA GLU A 92 -2.99 -20.04 8.33
C GLU A 92 -4.13 -19.28 7.61
N PHE A 93 -3.99 -17.98 7.47
CA PHE A 93 -5.00 -17.12 6.81
C PHE A 93 -4.75 -16.91 5.32
N ASN A 94 -3.66 -17.48 4.77
CA ASN A 94 -3.34 -17.35 3.36
C ASN A 94 -4.31 -18.15 2.50
N SER A 95 -4.63 -17.61 1.35
CA SER A 95 -5.34 -18.30 0.26
C SER A 95 -4.55 -18.16 -1.04
N GLU A 96 -4.99 -18.82 -2.10
CA GLU A 96 -4.33 -18.75 -3.41
C GLU A 96 -4.12 -17.31 -3.86
N ASP A 97 -5.12 -16.46 -3.67
CA ASP A 97 -5.15 -15.08 -4.15
C ASP A 97 -4.74 -14.02 -3.12
N CYS A 98 -4.70 -14.37 -1.86
CA CYS A 98 -4.44 -13.44 -0.76
C CYS A 98 -3.43 -14.05 0.20
N LYS A 99 -2.16 -13.67 0.04
CA LYS A 99 -1.07 -14.10 0.91
C LYS A 99 -0.50 -12.91 1.67
N TYR A 100 -0.17 -13.12 2.93
CA TYR A 100 0.57 -12.13 3.69
C TYR A 100 1.83 -11.71 2.91
N THR A 101 2.01 -10.43 2.70
CA THR A 101 3.04 -9.92 1.79
C THR A 101 3.80 -8.78 2.45
N THR A 102 5.12 -8.80 2.33
CA THR A 102 5.99 -7.68 2.69
C THR A 102 6.62 -7.11 1.43
N LEU A 103 6.77 -5.81 1.36
CA LEU A 103 7.41 -5.13 0.26
C LEU A 103 7.89 -3.74 0.69
N LYS A 104 8.72 -3.09 -0.12
CA LYS A 104 9.08 -1.69 0.13
C LYS A 104 7.85 -0.78 0.00
N ARG A 105 7.74 0.18 0.91
CA ARG A 105 6.69 1.20 0.86
C ARG A 105 6.70 1.96 -0.47
N SER A 106 7.89 2.29 -0.98
CA SER A 106 8.05 2.96 -2.27
C SER A 106 7.46 2.15 -3.43
N SER A 107 7.66 0.82 -3.44
CA SER A 107 7.10 -0.06 -4.46
C SER A 107 5.56 -0.06 -4.43
N LEU A 108 4.97 -0.06 -3.23
CA LEU A 108 3.51 0.04 -3.08
C LEU A 108 3.00 1.40 -3.54
N ILE A 109 3.65 2.50 -3.17
CA ILE A 109 3.28 3.86 -3.62
C ILE A 109 3.39 3.96 -5.13
N ASN A 110 4.45 3.45 -5.74
CA ASN A 110 4.60 3.45 -7.20
C ASN A 110 3.47 2.69 -7.89
N PHE A 111 3.12 1.51 -7.40
CA PHE A 111 1.97 0.77 -7.90
C PHE A 111 0.67 1.60 -7.81
N LEU A 112 0.42 2.20 -6.65
CA LEU A 112 -0.82 2.94 -6.40
C LEU A 112 -0.94 4.22 -7.24
N LYS A 113 0.17 4.90 -7.56
CA LYS A 113 0.15 6.18 -8.29
C LYS A 113 0.10 6.03 -9.81
N THR A 114 0.46 4.87 -10.37
CA THR A 114 0.71 4.67 -11.81
C THR A 114 -0.36 5.28 -12.72
N ASP A 115 -1.63 5.14 -12.37
CA ASP A 115 -2.72 5.67 -13.20
C ASP A 115 -3.36 6.94 -12.60
N LEU A 116 -2.72 7.61 -11.65
CA LEU A 116 -3.25 8.78 -10.95
C LEU A 116 -2.43 10.05 -11.16
N GLU A 117 -1.35 10.00 -11.94
CA GLU A 117 -0.37 11.10 -12.05
C GLU A 117 -1.02 12.43 -12.43
N GLY A 118 -1.96 12.45 -13.36
CA GLY A 118 -2.70 13.65 -13.75
C GLY A 118 -3.70 14.18 -12.70
N MET A 119 -3.98 13.42 -11.65
CA MET A 119 -4.91 13.77 -10.57
C MET A 119 -4.20 14.29 -9.32
N ILE A 120 -2.85 14.14 -9.23
CA ILE A 120 -2.06 14.50 -8.07
C ILE A 120 -1.50 15.91 -8.24
N LYS A 121 -1.79 16.78 -7.26
CA LYS A 121 -1.24 18.13 -7.14
C LYS A 121 -0.34 18.19 -5.91
N THR A 122 0.94 18.39 -6.12
CA THR A 122 1.96 18.48 -5.07
C THR A 122 2.21 19.93 -4.63
N GLY A 123 2.78 20.12 -3.44
CA GLY A 123 3.07 21.45 -2.89
C GLY A 123 1.85 22.19 -2.31
N TYR A 124 0.76 21.48 -2.04
CA TYR A 124 -0.46 22.05 -1.46
C TYR A 124 -0.59 21.68 0.02
N ASN A 125 -0.37 22.65 0.89
CA ASN A 125 -0.62 22.52 2.33
C ASN A 125 -2.04 23.05 2.63
N ILE A 126 -2.98 22.11 2.76
CA ILE A 126 -4.40 22.38 3.00
C ILE A 126 -4.73 22.09 4.45
#